data_30a6a65238230c469cc247a8fac9da5d
#
_entry.id   30a6a65238230c469cc247a8fac9da5d
#
_cell.length_a   1.000
_cell.length_b   1.000
_cell.length_c   1.000
_cell.angle_alpha   90.00
_cell.angle_beta   90.00
_cell.angle_gamma   90.00
#
_symmetry.space_group_name_H-M   'P 1'
#
loop_
_entity.id
_entity.type
_entity.pdbx_description
1 polymer ?
#
loop_
_entity_poly.entity_id
_entity_poly.type
_entity_poly.pdbx_seq_one_letter_code
_entity_poly.pdbx_strand_id
1 'polypeptide(L)'
;MSKISIRFYNDREVRAVWDEDNSKWWFSVLDIVGVLNGQDDYQKNRNYWKYLKTKLKKGNNELVSVTNQLKLSAPDGKRRLTDVLDNDGVIQLAKNFSNTKTKSSWK
;
A
#
# COMPACT_ATOMS: atom_id res chain seq x y z
N MET A 1 9.48 -16.29 -11.52
CA MET A 1 8.30 -15.65 -12.06
C MET A 1 7.31 -15.31 -10.97
N SER A 2 6.74 -14.12 -11.05
CA SER A 2 5.83 -13.67 -9.99
C SER A 2 4.41 -14.17 -10.20
N LYS A 3 3.73 -14.46 -9.11
CA LYS A 3 2.31 -14.76 -9.14
C LYS A 3 1.55 -13.54 -8.67
N ILE A 4 0.49 -13.20 -9.39
CA ILE A 4 -0.39 -12.11 -8.99
C ILE A 4 -1.60 -12.72 -8.31
N SER A 5 -1.96 -12.17 -7.16
CA SER A 5 -3.05 -12.69 -6.37
C SER A 5 -3.82 -11.54 -5.74
N ILE A 6 -5.05 -11.83 -5.33
CA ILE A 6 -5.85 -10.89 -4.59
C ILE A 6 -5.99 -11.44 -3.18
N ARG A 7 -5.61 -10.63 -2.21
CA ARG A 7 -5.69 -10.98 -0.80
C ARG A 7 -6.74 -10.12 -0.14
N PHE A 8 -7.25 -10.57 0.98
CA PHE A 8 -8.25 -9.82 1.73
C PHE A 8 -7.62 -9.25 2.99
N TYR A 9 -7.89 -7.98 3.21
CA TYR A 9 -7.40 -7.25 4.35
C TYR A 9 -8.58 -6.51 4.94
N ASN A 10 -9.01 -6.87 6.14
CA ASN A 10 -10.22 -6.31 6.75
C ASN A 10 -11.42 -6.43 5.81
N ASP A 11 -11.57 -7.60 5.18
CA ASP A 11 -12.64 -7.90 4.23
C ASP A 11 -12.60 -7.04 2.96
N ARG A 12 -11.47 -6.44 2.65
CA ARG A 12 -11.30 -5.67 1.43
C ARG A 12 -10.19 -6.29 0.60
N GLU A 13 -10.34 -6.21 -0.71
CA GLU A 13 -9.40 -6.82 -1.63
C GLU A 13 -8.14 -5.97 -1.75
N VAL A 14 -7.00 -6.64 -1.67
CA VAL A 14 -5.70 -6.00 -1.82
C VAL A 14 -4.92 -6.80 -2.86
N ARG A 15 -4.45 -6.12 -3.90
CA ARG A 15 -3.64 -6.79 -4.92
C ARG A 15 -2.28 -7.10 -4.33
N ALA A 16 -1.77 -8.29 -4.67
CA ALA A 16 -0.47 -8.72 -4.17
C ALA A 16 0.27 -9.51 -5.24
N VAL A 17 1.59 -9.47 -5.18
CA VAL A 17 2.47 -10.19 -6.09
C VAL A 17 3.43 -11.03 -5.28
N TRP A 18 3.55 -12.30 -5.64
CA TRP A 18 4.51 -13.19 -5.00
C TRP A 18 5.87 -13.05 -5.65
N ASP A 19 6.88 -12.81 -4.83
CA ASP A 19 8.28 -12.69 -5.27
C ASP A 19 9.00 -13.97 -4.91
N GLU A 20 9.25 -14.80 -5.90
CA GLU A 20 9.89 -16.10 -5.68
C GLU A 20 11.35 -15.97 -5.25
N ASP A 21 12.04 -14.98 -5.77
CA ASP A 21 13.45 -14.77 -5.46
C ASP A 21 13.67 -14.44 -3.99
N ASN A 22 12.76 -13.68 -3.42
CA ASN A 22 12.86 -13.26 -2.03
C ASN A 22 11.87 -13.98 -1.12
N SER A 23 11.08 -14.89 -1.67
CA SER A 23 10.09 -15.66 -0.93
C SER A 23 9.18 -14.80 -0.06
N LYS A 24 8.61 -13.77 -0.67
CA LYS A 24 7.72 -12.87 0.05
C LYS A 24 6.65 -12.31 -0.87
N TRP A 25 5.60 -11.78 -0.25
CA TRP A 25 4.53 -11.09 -0.94
C TRP A 25 4.78 -9.59 -0.94
N TRP A 26 4.47 -8.95 -2.07
CA TRP A 26 4.45 -7.51 -2.20
C TRP A 26 3.00 -7.07 -2.33
N PHE A 27 2.59 -6.10 -1.54
CA PHE A 27 1.21 -5.64 -1.50
C PHE A 27 1.11 -4.24 -2.10
N SER A 28 0.03 -4.00 -2.86
CA SER A 28 -0.23 -2.69 -3.42
C SER A 28 -0.48 -1.68 -2.32
N VAL A 29 0.35 -0.64 -2.27
CA VAL A 29 0.21 0.40 -1.26
C VAL A 29 -1.13 1.12 -1.40
N LEU A 30 -1.56 1.36 -2.65
CA LEU A 30 -2.82 2.05 -2.89
C LEU A 30 -4.00 1.28 -2.30
N ASP A 31 -3.97 -0.03 -2.42
CA ASP A 31 -5.05 -0.86 -1.89
C ASP A 31 -5.02 -0.86 -0.37
N ILE A 32 -3.84 -0.93 0.22
CA ILE A 32 -3.69 -0.88 1.67
C ILE A 32 -4.14 0.48 2.20
N VAL A 33 -3.76 1.56 1.52
CA VAL A 33 -4.20 2.91 1.89
C VAL A 33 -5.72 2.98 1.87
N GLY A 34 -6.34 2.39 0.85
CA GLY A 34 -7.80 2.34 0.77
C GLY A 34 -8.43 1.64 1.95
N VAL A 35 -7.84 0.51 2.36
CA VAL A 35 -8.32 -0.23 3.53
C VAL A 35 -8.20 0.62 4.79
N LEU A 36 -7.04 1.23 4.99
CA LEU A 36 -6.77 2.01 6.20
C LEU A 36 -7.64 3.26 6.30
N ASN A 37 -7.97 3.85 5.15
CA ASN A 37 -8.83 5.03 5.09
C ASN A 37 -10.31 4.71 4.98
N GLY A 38 -10.66 3.46 4.68
CA GLY A 38 -12.04 3.12 4.38
C GLY A 38 -12.52 3.77 3.09
N GLN A 39 -11.62 3.95 2.13
CA GLN A 39 -11.91 4.66 0.88
C GLN A 39 -11.80 3.71 -0.30
N ASP A 40 -12.84 3.67 -1.14
CA ASP A 40 -12.86 2.81 -2.32
C ASP A 40 -12.41 3.51 -3.59
N ASP A 41 -12.36 4.82 -3.59
CA ASP A 41 -12.03 5.59 -4.79
C ASP A 41 -10.53 5.51 -5.07
N TYR A 42 -10.19 4.90 -6.20
CA TYR A 42 -8.79 4.70 -6.59
C TYR A 42 -8.03 6.02 -6.69
N GLN A 43 -8.64 7.03 -7.31
CA GLN A 43 -7.98 8.31 -7.50
C GLN A 43 -7.73 9.02 -6.17
N LYS A 44 -8.68 8.93 -5.25
CA LYS A 44 -8.50 9.53 -3.92
C LYS A 44 -7.38 8.83 -3.15
N ASN A 45 -7.28 7.51 -3.30
CA ASN A 45 -6.21 6.76 -2.65
C ASN A 45 -4.85 7.14 -3.23
N ARG A 46 -4.79 7.33 -4.56
CA ARG A 46 -3.55 7.77 -5.20
C ARG A 46 -3.12 9.14 -4.68
N ASN A 47 -4.06 10.06 -4.59
CA ASN A 47 -3.78 11.41 -4.11
C ASN A 47 -3.32 11.40 -2.66
N TYR A 48 -3.98 10.61 -1.84
CA TYR A 48 -3.61 10.51 -0.43
C TYR A 48 -2.23 9.90 -0.25
N TRP A 49 -1.93 8.83 -0.98
CA TRP A 49 -0.62 8.19 -0.89
C TRP A 49 0.48 9.15 -1.37
N LYS A 50 0.21 9.89 -2.42
CA LYS A 50 1.18 10.88 -2.91
C LYS A 50 1.50 11.90 -1.83
N TYR A 51 0.48 12.40 -1.16
CA TYR A 51 0.63 13.36 -0.08
C TYR A 51 1.42 12.74 1.09
N LEU A 52 1.02 11.55 1.50
CA LEU A 52 1.66 10.86 2.61
C LEU A 52 3.12 10.55 2.31
N LYS A 53 3.39 10.10 1.09
CA LYS A 53 4.76 9.77 0.68
C LYS A 53 5.66 11.00 0.76
N THR A 54 5.15 12.15 0.34
CA THR A 54 5.89 13.39 0.44
C THR A 54 6.21 13.74 1.90
N LYS A 55 5.24 13.57 2.77
CA LYS A 55 5.46 13.80 4.20
C LYS A 55 6.52 12.88 4.77
N LEU A 56 6.44 11.60 4.43
CA LEU A 56 7.39 10.62 4.91
C LEU A 56 8.80 10.91 4.43
N LYS A 57 8.93 11.36 3.19
CA LYS A 57 10.22 11.73 2.64
C LYS A 57 10.86 12.87 3.40
N LYS A 58 10.07 13.87 3.74
CA LYS A 58 10.57 15.03 4.49
C LYS A 58 11.07 14.64 5.87
N GLY A 59 10.46 13.62 6.46
CA GLY A 59 10.84 13.13 7.77
C GLY A 59 11.93 12.08 7.75
N ASN A 60 12.51 11.80 6.58
CA ASN A 60 13.51 10.73 6.43
C ASN A 60 13.00 9.38 6.93
N ASN A 61 11.74 9.08 6.66
CA ASN A 61 11.14 7.84 7.11
C ASN A 61 11.64 6.68 6.24
N GLU A 62 12.05 5.59 6.89
CA GLU A 62 12.57 4.42 6.20
C GLU A 62 11.54 3.76 5.30
N LEU A 63 10.28 3.97 5.57
CA LEU A 63 9.21 3.37 4.77
C LEU A 63 9.35 3.69 3.30
N VAL A 64 9.75 4.92 2.98
CA VAL A 64 9.93 5.32 1.59
C VAL A 64 11.05 4.53 0.93
N SER A 65 12.12 4.27 1.65
CA SER A 65 13.27 3.55 1.08
C SER A 65 13.00 2.07 0.85
N VAL A 66 12.04 1.48 1.56
CA VAL A 66 11.69 0.08 1.37
C VAL A 66 10.51 -0.11 0.42
N THR A 67 9.98 0.99 -0.11
CA THR A 67 8.90 0.94 -1.10
C THR A 67 9.49 0.58 -2.47
N ASN A 68 8.92 -0.43 -3.11
CA ASN A 68 9.29 -0.83 -4.46
C ASN A 68 8.16 -0.52 -5.42
N GLN A 69 8.42 -0.69 -6.71
CA GLN A 69 7.41 -0.47 -7.74
C GLN A 69 7.28 -1.70 -8.61
N LEU A 70 6.05 -2.12 -8.84
CA LEU A 70 5.75 -3.23 -9.74
C LEU A 70 4.56 -2.83 -10.60
N LYS A 71 4.48 -3.43 -11.79
CA LYS A 71 3.35 -3.17 -12.68
C LYS A 71 2.17 -4.01 -12.24
N LEU A 72 1.08 -3.35 -11.93
CA LEU A 72 -0.16 -4.01 -11.52
C LEU A 72 -1.32 -3.48 -12.38
N SER A 73 -2.36 -4.29 -12.51
CA SER A 73 -3.56 -3.87 -13.24
C SER A 73 -4.28 -2.79 -12.45
N ALA A 74 -4.59 -1.69 -13.12
CA ALA A 74 -5.37 -0.61 -12.53
C ALA A 74 -6.86 -0.81 -12.85
N PRO A 75 -7.74 -0.06 -12.18
CA PRO A 75 -9.18 -0.18 -12.45
C PRO A 75 -9.58 0.08 -13.89
N ASP A 76 -8.78 0.85 -14.64
CA ASP A 76 -9.06 1.13 -16.05
C ASP A 76 -8.58 0.01 -16.96
N GLY A 77 -8.09 -1.08 -16.43
CA GLY A 77 -7.63 -2.23 -17.19
C GLY A 77 -6.20 -2.12 -17.69
N LYS A 78 -5.54 -1.00 -17.48
CA LYS A 78 -4.15 -0.83 -17.90
C LYS A 78 -3.21 -1.23 -16.79
N ARG A 79 -2.01 -1.66 -17.18
CA ARG A 79 -0.98 -1.98 -16.19
C ARG A 79 -0.15 -0.73 -15.93
N ARG A 80 0.00 -0.40 -14.67
CA ARG A 80 0.72 0.81 -14.24
C ARG A 80 1.71 0.46 -13.16
N LEU A 81 2.81 1.20 -13.11
CA LEU A 81 3.75 1.09 -12.00
C LEU A 81 3.02 1.50 -10.72
N THR A 82 3.06 0.61 -9.75
CA THR A 82 2.35 0.80 -8.48
C THR A 82 3.34 0.60 -7.35
N ASP A 83 3.32 1.49 -6.38
CA ASP A 83 4.15 1.32 -5.20
C ASP A 83 3.68 0.10 -4.42
N VAL A 84 4.62 -0.70 -3.98
CA VAL A 84 4.33 -1.92 -3.22
C VAL A 84 5.21 -1.99 -1.98
N LEU A 85 4.70 -2.68 -0.96
CA LEU A 85 5.43 -2.92 0.28
C LEU A 85 5.30 -4.38 0.64
N ASP A 86 6.33 -4.93 1.28
CA ASP A 86 6.23 -6.27 1.83
C ASP A 86 5.45 -6.22 3.15
N ASN A 87 5.34 -7.37 3.81
CA ASN A 87 4.54 -7.44 5.03
C ASN A 87 5.02 -6.46 6.11
N ASP A 88 6.34 -6.37 6.30
CA ASP A 88 6.89 -5.46 7.30
C ASP A 88 6.61 -4.00 6.94
N GLY A 89 6.70 -3.68 5.65
CA GLY A 89 6.39 -2.33 5.18
C GLY A 89 4.93 -1.98 5.38
N VAL A 90 4.04 -2.93 5.16
CA VAL A 90 2.60 -2.71 5.39
C VAL A 90 2.34 -2.41 6.87
N ILE A 91 2.99 -3.15 7.76
CA ILE A 91 2.84 -2.92 9.19
C ILE A 91 3.33 -1.52 9.57
N GLN A 92 4.45 -1.10 9.03
CA GLN A 92 4.96 0.25 9.27
C GLN A 92 4.02 1.32 8.74
N LEU A 93 3.44 1.08 7.57
CA LEU A 93 2.48 2.02 7.00
C LEU A 93 1.27 2.15 7.91
N ALA A 94 0.76 1.04 8.40
CA ALA A 94 -0.39 1.06 9.31
C ALA A 94 -0.07 1.84 10.59
N LYS A 95 1.13 1.69 11.12
CA LYS A 95 1.55 2.44 12.30
C LYS A 95 1.57 3.94 12.03
N ASN A 96 2.03 4.34 10.85
CA ASN A 96 2.03 5.75 10.48
C ASN A 96 0.61 6.29 10.35
N PHE A 97 -0.31 5.49 9.85
CA PHE A 97 -1.71 5.87 9.82
C PHE A 97 -2.26 6.09 11.23
N SER A 98 -1.91 5.20 12.16
CA SER A 98 -2.34 5.34 13.55
C SER A 98 -1.85 6.64 14.16
N ASN A 99 -0.67 7.08 13.77
CA ASN A 99 -0.10 8.32 14.30
C ASN A 99 -0.72 9.57 13.69
N THR A 100 -1.21 9.48 12.46
CA THR A 100 -1.76 10.63 11.74
C THR A 100 -3.27 10.73 11.86
N LYS A 101 -3.95 9.61 12.12
CA LYS A 101 -5.39 9.56 12.31
C LYS A 101 -5.72 9.65 13.78
N THR A 102 -6.93 10.02 14.09
CA THR A 102 -7.34 10.01 15.49
C THR A 102 -7.32 8.61 16.03
N LYS A 103 -6.81 8.48 17.22
CA LYS A 103 -6.71 7.16 17.84
C LYS A 103 -8.06 6.56 18.14
N SER A 104 -9.03 7.40 18.39
CA SER A 104 -10.38 6.94 18.73
C SER A 104 -11.01 6.13 17.61
N SER A 105 -10.60 6.37 16.37
CA SER A 105 -11.17 5.63 15.26
C SER A 105 -10.81 4.15 15.27
N TRP A 106 -9.90 3.76 16.13
CA TRP A 106 -9.45 2.38 16.23
C TRP A 106 -10.07 1.62 17.39
N LYS A 107 -10.90 2.25 18.14
CA LYS A 107 -11.53 1.61 19.29
C LYS A 107 -12.80 0.91 18.93
#